data_027a2591f525d1ad1ea83faa9425f4a2
#
_entry.id   027a2591f525d1ad1ea83faa9425f4a2
#
_cell.length_a   1.000
_cell.length_b   1.000
_cell.length_c   1.000
_cell.angle_alpha   90.00
_cell.angle_beta   90.00
_cell.angle_gamma   90.00
#
_symmetry.space_group_name_H-M   'P 1'
#
loop_
_entity.id
_entity.type
_entity.pdbx_description
1 polymer ?
#
loop_
_entity_poly.entity_id
_entity_poly.type
_entity_poly.pdbx_seq_one_letter_code
_entity_poly.pdbx_strand_id
1 'polypeptide(L)'
;GQKNGPFFDEKYQNPNDNAYVKAISKDYQINDIDSETGDVVQRPGTPADRFPSPFPNEAAARASNGGALPPDLSVITKARPQGPQYVYSILTGYVSPPAGLEVPPNQHYNPYMPGDVSAFYKGKGHVPAGGFIAMAPPLEANKVTFDDGTKSTLDQQAKDVVAFLAWASEPKQTERKQFGVAAMIYLLIFAGLLWVSYRRIWRNVAH
;
A
#
# COMPACT_ATOMS: atom_id res chain seq x y z
N GLY A 1 4.62 15.19 -2.19
CA GLY A 1 3.80 14.91 -3.34
C GLY A 1 3.91 16.05 -4.35
N GLN A 2 4.20 15.73 -5.60
CA GLN A 2 4.19 16.71 -6.68
C GLN A 2 2.77 17.25 -6.84
N LYS A 3 2.54 18.53 -6.55
CA LYS A 3 1.25 19.20 -6.74
C LYS A 3 0.90 19.46 -8.22
N ASN A 4 1.76 19.11 -9.18
CA ASN A 4 1.68 19.54 -10.57
C ASN A 4 1.89 18.40 -11.58
N GLY A 5 1.37 17.23 -11.33
CA GLY A 5 1.35 16.16 -12.34
C GLY A 5 -0.02 16.02 -13.00
N PRO A 6 -0.14 15.48 -14.22
CA PRO A 6 -1.40 15.33 -14.92
C PRO A 6 -2.43 14.48 -14.15
N PHE A 7 -1.98 13.64 -13.23
CA PHE A 7 -2.82 12.81 -12.36
C PHE A 7 -3.26 13.50 -11.06
N PHE A 8 -2.69 14.67 -10.72
CA PHE A 8 -2.94 15.41 -9.48
C PHE A 8 -3.36 16.87 -9.75
N ASP A 9 -4.14 17.06 -10.80
CA ASP A 9 -4.71 18.37 -11.13
C ASP A 9 -5.76 18.73 -10.05
N GLU A 10 -5.57 19.86 -9.35
CA GLU A 10 -6.49 20.39 -8.33
C GLU A 10 -7.91 20.62 -8.88
N LYS A 11 -8.05 20.71 -10.20
CA LYS A 11 -9.34 20.78 -10.89
C LYS A 11 -10.20 19.54 -10.65
N TYR A 12 -9.58 18.38 -10.40
CA TYR A 12 -10.28 17.12 -10.21
C TYR A 12 -10.19 16.68 -8.74
N GLN A 13 -11.20 17.02 -7.96
CA GLN A 13 -11.29 16.58 -6.55
C GLN A 13 -11.44 15.06 -6.44
N ASN A 14 -12.09 14.44 -7.41
CA ASN A 14 -12.22 12.99 -7.49
C ASN A 14 -11.32 12.46 -8.61
N PRO A 15 -10.37 11.55 -8.33
CA PRO A 15 -9.52 10.93 -9.35
C PRO A 15 -10.29 10.30 -10.51
N ASN A 16 -11.50 9.79 -10.24
CA ASN A 16 -12.36 9.19 -11.25
C ASN A 16 -12.84 10.19 -12.33
N ASP A 17 -12.80 11.48 -12.04
CA ASP A 17 -13.18 12.52 -13.00
C ASP A 17 -12.00 12.99 -13.86
N ASN A 18 -10.78 12.65 -13.47
CA ASN A 18 -9.57 13.03 -14.17
C ASN A 18 -9.49 12.36 -15.54
N ALA A 19 -9.30 13.16 -16.59
CA ALA A 19 -9.23 12.68 -17.97
C ALA A 19 -8.06 11.71 -18.22
N TYR A 20 -6.93 11.91 -17.57
CA TYR A 20 -5.77 11.01 -17.67
C TYR A 20 -6.01 9.67 -17.02
N VAL A 21 -6.65 9.66 -15.83
CA VAL A 21 -7.04 8.41 -15.15
C VAL A 21 -8.06 7.65 -15.99
N LYS A 22 -9.03 8.34 -16.61
CA LYS A 22 -9.98 7.74 -17.55
C LYS A 22 -9.32 7.18 -18.80
N ALA A 23 -8.30 7.85 -19.33
CA ALA A 23 -7.56 7.38 -20.51
C ALA A 23 -6.79 6.09 -20.18
N ILE A 24 -6.00 6.08 -19.08
CA ILE A 24 -5.25 4.90 -18.64
C ILE A 24 -6.16 3.72 -18.32
N SER A 25 -7.31 3.95 -17.67
CA SER A 25 -8.23 2.85 -17.35
C SER A 25 -8.78 2.15 -18.60
N LYS A 26 -8.97 2.90 -19.70
CA LYS A 26 -9.44 2.32 -20.97
C LYS A 26 -8.43 1.44 -21.69
N ASP A 27 -7.14 1.54 -21.35
CA ASP A 27 -6.08 0.68 -21.92
C ASP A 27 -6.20 -0.77 -21.42
N TYR A 28 -6.93 -0.98 -20.31
CA TYR A 28 -7.18 -2.31 -19.76
C TYR A 28 -8.48 -2.89 -20.32
N GLN A 29 -8.48 -4.21 -20.63
CA GLN A 29 -9.68 -4.96 -20.97
C GLN A 29 -10.18 -5.70 -19.73
N ILE A 30 -11.41 -5.46 -19.37
CA ILE A 30 -12.07 -6.04 -18.18
C ILE A 30 -13.12 -7.05 -18.65
N ASN A 31 -13.04 -8.26 -18.10
CA ASN A 31 -14.10 -9.24 -18.28
C ASN A 31 -15.35 -8.81 -17.48
N ASP A 32 -16.45 -8.68 -18.17
CA ASP A 32 -17.73 -8.34 -17.59
C ASP A 32 -18.79 -9.36 -18.03
N ILE A 33 -19.96 -9.34 -17.43
CA ILE A 33 -21.07 -10.21 -17.80
C ILE A 33 -22.12 -9.34 -18.47
N ASP A 34 -22.46 -9.69 -19.70
CA ASP A 34 -23.58 -9.07 -20.40
C ASP A 34 -24.87 -9.36 -19.63
N SER A 35 -25.56 -8.32 -19.21
CA SER A 35 -26.78 -8.43 -18.40
C SER A 35 -27.96 -9.02 -19.17
N GLU A 36 -27.95 -9.02 -20.50
CA GLU A 36 -29.02 -9.55 -21.34
C GLU A 36 -28.80 -11.02 -21.71
N THR A 37 -27.56 -11.39 -22.04
CA THR A 37 -27.24 -12.75 -22.52
C THR A 37 -26.62 -13.65 -21.45
N GLY A 38 -26.02 -13.04 -20.40
CA GLY A 38 -25.25 -13.77 -19.39
C GLY A 38 -23.85 -14.21 -19.84
N ASP A 39 -23.44 -13.82 -21.05
CA ASP A 39 -22.13 -14.18 -21.60
C ASP A 39 -21.02 -13.29 -21.02
N VAL A 40 -19.80 -13.86 -20.99
CA VAL A 40 -18.61 -13.08 -20.63
C VAL A 40 -18.19 -12.25 -21.83
N VAL A 41 -18.25 -10.94 -21.68
CA VAL A 41 -17.80 -9.97 -22.68
C VAL A 41 -16.58 -9.17 -22.18
N GLN A 42 -15.77 -8.70 -23.11
CA GLN A 42 -14.68 -7.79 -22.78
C GLN A 42 -15.07 -6.35 -23.06
N ARG A 43 -14.86 -5.48 -22.10
CA ARG A 43 -15.05 -4.05 -22.26
C ARG A 43 -13.83 -3.25 -21.82
N PRO A 44 -13.64 -2.04 -22.33
CA PRO A 44 -12.63 -1.11 -21.81
C PRO A 44 -12.86 -0.83 -20.33
N GLY A 45 -11.79 -0.79 -19.56
CA GLY A 45 -11.84 -0.47 -18.15
C GLY A 45 -12.30 0.96 -17.87
N THR A 46 -12.85 1.16 -16.70
CA THR A 46 -13.25 2.45 -16.14
C THR A 46 -12.48 2.73 -14.86
N PRO A 47 -12.38 3.98 -14.38
CA PRO A 47 -11.72 4.28 -13.12
C PRO A 47 -12.33 3.59 -11.88
N ALA A 48 -13.55 3.07 -11.98
CA ALA A 48 -14.23 2.34 -10.92
C ALA A 48 -13.86 0.84 -10.87
N ASP A 49 -13.27 0.33 -11.92
CA ASP A 49 -12.87 -1.08 -11.99
C ASP A 49 -11.65 -1.34 -11.10
N ARG A 50 -11.52 -2.57 -10.65
CA ARG A 50 -10.34 -3.02 -9.92
C ARG A 50 -9.15 -3.14 -10.88
N PHE A 51 -7.96 -2.96 -10.37
CA PHE A 51 -6.75 -3.28 -11.13
C PHE A 51 -6.79 -4.74 -11.58
N PRO A 52 -6.56 -5.01 -12.87
CA PRO A 52 -6.54 -6.37 -13.38
C PRO A 52 -5.40 -7.17 -12.74
N SER A 53 -5.65 -8.45 -12.49
CA SER A 53 -4.60 -9.36 -12.02
C SER A 53 -3.54 -9.51 -13.10
N PRO A 54 -2.22 -9.46 -12.77
CA PRO A 54 -1.15 -9.69 -13.73
C PRO A 54 -1.07 -11.14 -14.22
N PHE A 55 -1.74 -12.06 -13.53
CA PHE A 55 -1.79 -13.47 -13.87
C PHE A 55 -3.23 -13.95 -13.98
N PRO A 56 -3.53 -14.87 -14.91
CA PRO A 56 -4.89 -15.37 -15.11
C PRO A 56 -5.42 -16.21 -13.94
N ASN A 57 -4.51 -16.83 -13.17
CA ASN A 57 -4.86 -17.64 -12.00
C ASN A 57 -3.64 -17.81 -11.07
N GLU A 58 -3.87 -18.35 -9.87
CA GLU A 58 -2.81 -18.57 -8.87
C GLU A 58 -1.73 -19.56 -9.34
N ALA A 59 -2.08 -20.58 -10.12
CA ALA A 59 -1.11 -21.54 -10.61
C ALA A 59 -0.09 -20.87 -11.55
N ALA A 60 -0.56 -20.02 -12.46
CA ALA A 60 0.30 -19.23 -13.33
C ALA A 60 1.17 -18.23 -12.53
N ALA A 61 0.59 -17.59 -11.51
CA ALA A 61 1.32 -16.70 -10.61
C ALA A 61 2.45 -17.43 -9.89
N ARG A 62 2.18 -18.62 -9.31
CA ARG A 62 3.21 -19.44 -8.65
C ARG A 62 4.28 -19.93 -9.60
N ALA A 63 3.90 -20.38 -10.79
CA ALA A 63 4.86 -20.84 -11.80
C ALA A 63 5.85 -19.74 -12.20
N SER A 64 5.38 -18.50 -12.34
CA SER A 64 6.21 -17.35 -12.68
C SER A 64 7.05 -16.83 -11.52
N ASN A 65 6.74 -17.18 -10.27
CA ASN A 65 7.39 -16.68 -9.06
C ASN A 65 8.07 -17.78 -8.23
N GLY A 66 8.64 -18.79 -8.89
CA GLY A 66 9.41 -19.84 -8.21
C GLY A 66 8.61 -20.66 -7.17
N GLY A 67 7.30 -20.79 -7.36
CA GLY A 67 6.38 -21.50 -6.46
C GLY A 67 5.67 -20.60 -5.43
N ALA A 68 6.14 -19.36 -5.22
CA ALA A 68 5.52 -18.43 -4.29
C ALA A 68 4.32 -17.72 -4.94
N LEU A 69 3.26 -17.51 -4.16
CA LEU A 69 2.13 -16.68 -4.59
C LEU A 69 2.37 -15.23 -4.16
N PRO A 70 2.49 -14.28 -5.12
CA PRO A 70 2.58 -12.85 -4.77
C PRO A 70 1.31 -12.39 -4.05
N PRO A 71 1.43 -11.66 -2.93
CA PRO A 71 0.27 -11.11 -2.24
C PRO A 71 -0.34 -9.94 -3.01
N ASP A 72 -1.64 -9.70 -2.80
CA ASP A 72 -2.28 -8.44 -3.20
C ASP A 72 -1.72 -7.28 -2.39
N LEU A 73 -1.18 -6.28 -3.08
CA LEU A 73 -0.55 -5.10 -2.47
C LEU A 73 -1.52 -3.92 -2.25
N SER A 74 -2.78 -4.02 -2.69
CA SER A 74 -3.76 -2.92 -2.65
C SER A 74 -3.90 -2.28 -1.26
N VAL A 75 -3.80 -3.09 -0.20
CA VAL A 75 -3.94 -2.64 1.19
C VAL A 75 -2.72 -2.96 2.05
N ILE A 76 -1.57 -3.24 1.43
CA ILE A 76 -0.36 -3.68 2.14
C ILE A 76 0.07 -2.70 3.24
N THR A 77 -0.05 -1.40 3.01
CA THR A 77 0.33 -0.39 3.99
C THR A 77 -0.61 -0.31 5.19
N LYS A 78 -1.80 -0.89 5.11
CA LYS A 78 -2.73 -1.06 6.24
C LYS A 78 -2.61 -2.44 6.88
N ALA A 79 -2.22 -3.44 6.10
CA ALA A 79 -2.15 -4.83 6.54
C ALA A 79 -0.88 -5.16 7.34
N ARG A 80 0.05 -4.23 7.47
CA ARG A 80 1.33 -4.44 8.18
C ARG A 80 1.55 -3.38 9.24
N PRO A 81 2.11 -3.76 10.41
CA PRO A 81 2.60 -2.80 11.39
C PRO A 81 3.57 -1.82 10.73
N GLN A 82 3.56 -0.57 11.16
CA GLN A 82 4.36 0.53 10.59
C GLN A 82 4.02 0.90 9.14
N GLY A 83 3.07 0.21 8.49
CA GLY A 83 2.50 0.60 7.21
C GLY A 83 3.53 0.94 6.12
N PRO A 84 3.54 2.19 5.65
CA PRO A 84 4.46 2.63 4.59
C PRO A 84 5.95 2.41 4.93
N GLN A 85 6.36 2.60 6.19
CA GLN A 85 7.74 2.40 6.63
C GLN A 85 8.18 0.93 6.49
N TYR A 86 7.29 0.00 6.83
CA TYR A 86 7.56 -1.43 6.63
C TYR A 86 7.82 -1.75 5.15
N VAL A 87 6.95 -1.29 4.24
CA VAL A 87 7.12 -1.53 2.80
C VAL A 87 8.42 -0.91 2.29
N TYR A 88 8.72 0.32 2.70
CA TYR A 88 9.99 0.97 2.36
C TYR A 88 11.21 0.14 2.84
N SER A 89 11.19 -0.31 4.10
CA SER A 89 12.29 -1.10 4.68
C SER A 89 12.48 -2.44 3.97
N ILE A 90 11.40 -3.10 3.57
CA ILE A 90 11.47 -4.33 2.77
C ILE A 90 12.13 -4.06 1.41
N LEU A 91 11.71 -3.00 0.71
CA LEU A 91 12.21 -2.69 -0.64
C LEU A 91 13.68 -2.28 -0.66
N THR A 92 14.13 -1.58 0.37
CA THR A 92 15.52 -1.07 0.47
C THR A 92 16.44 -1.96 1.30
N GLY A 93 15.90 -2.92 2.02
CA GLY A 93 16.61 -3.70 3.04
C GLY A 93 17.23 -5.00 2.55
N TYR A 94 17.27 -5.26 1.25
CA TYR A 94 17.96 -6.45 0.72
C TYR A 94 19.46 -6.34 0.95
N VAL A 95 20.01 -7.33 1.65
CA VAL A 95 21.45 -7.41 1.95
C VAL A 95 21.96 -8.84 1.76
N SER A 96 23.26 -8.99 1.58
CA SER A 96 23.88 -10.30 1.59
C SER A 96 23.64 -11.00 2.95
N PRO A 97 23.34 -12.29 2.96
CA PRO A 97 23.10 -13.02 4.19
C PRO A 97 24.36 -12.98 5.09
N PRO A 98 24.20 -12.82 6.41
CA PRO A 98 25.32 -12.90 7.35
C PRO A 98 26.05 -14.24 7.26
N ALA A 99 27.33 -14.23 7.64
CA ALA A 99 28.14 -15.45 7.64
C ALA A 99 27.49 -16.55 8.50
N GLY A 100 27.35 -17.74 7.91
CA GLY A 100 26.71 -18.88 8.57
C GLY A 100 25.20 -18.94 8.42
N LEU A 101 24.55 -18.01 7.76
CA LEU A 101 23.14 -18.09 7.40
C LEU A 101 22.97 -18.71 6.01
N GLU A 102 22.33 -19.86 5.94
CA GLU A 102 21.99 -20.53 4.68
C GLU A 102 20.61 -20.07 4.18
N VAL A 103 20.57 -19.49 3.00
CA VAL A 103 19.30 -19.02 2.40
C VAL A 103 18.67 -20.16 1.60
N PRO A 104 17.39 -20.48 1.82
CA PRO A 104 16.70 -21.48 1.02
C PRO A 104 16.64 -21.10 -0.48
N PRO A 105 16.53 -22.09 -1.39
CA PRO A 105 16.39 -21.83 -2.82
C PRO A 105 15.22 -20.89 -3.11
N ASN A 106 15.41 -20.00 -4.10
CA ASN A 106 14.41 -19.02 -4.54
C ASN A 106 13.95 -18.02 -3.45
N GLN A 107 14.78 -17.80 -2.42
CA GLN A 107 14.51 -16.83 -1.38
C GLN A 107 15.70 -15.87 -1.22
N HIS A 108 15.40 -14.72 -0.64
CA HIS A 108 16.39 -13.64 -0.37
C HIS A 108 16.30 -13.24 1.10
N TYR A 109 17.44 -13.03 1.72
CA TYR A 109 17.47 -12.55 3.09
C TYR A 109 17.15 -11.06 3.16
N ASN A 110 16.29 -10.71 4.14
CA ASN A 110 15.96 -9.32 4.43
C ASN A 110 15.79 -9.15 5.94
N PRO A 111 16.61 -8.29 6.61
CA PRO A 111 16.54 -8.08 8.05
C PRO A 111 15.25 -7.45 8.54
N TYR A 112 14.47 -6.83 7.64
CA TYR A 112 13.17 -6.23 7.95
C TYR A 112 11.99 -7.17 7.71
N MET A 113 12.21 -8.31 7.05
CA MET A 113 11.19 -9.33 6.89
C MET A 113 10.96 -10.05 8.20
N PRO A 114 9.74 -10.04 8.77
CA PRO A 114 9.45 -10.83 9.98
C PRO A 114 9.63 -12.33 9.70
N GLY A 115 10.42 -12.99 10.54
CA GLY A 115 10.66 -14.42 10.40
C GLY A 115 11.63 -14.92 11.47
N ASP A 116 11.75 -16.25 11.54
CA ASP A 116 12.75 -16.93 12.35
C ASP A 116 13.70 -17.70 11.41
N VAL A 117 14.95 -17.30 11.42
CA VAL A 117 16.02 -17.90 10.60
C VAL A 117 16.92 -18.86 11.40
N SER A 118 16.57 -19.15 12.66
CA SER A 118 17.40 -19.97 13.57
C SER A 118 17.69 -21.35 13.02
N ALA A 119 16.73 -22.00 12.36
CA ALA A 119 16.90 -23.31 11.74
C ALA A 119 17.91 -23.34 10.57
N PHE A 120 18.18 -22.18 9.98
CA PHE A 120 19.08 -22.00 8.85
C PHE A 120 20.42 -21.37 9.23
N TYR A 121 20.60 -21.04 10.51
CA TYR A 121 21.80 -20.41 11.00
C TYR A 121 22.75 -21.43 11.61
N LYS A 122 23.92 -21.60 10.99
CA LYS A 122 25.03 -22.48 11.42
C LYS A 122 26.23 -21.71 11.98
N GLY A 123 26.11 -20.40 12.09
CA GLY A 123 27.17 -19.54 12.61
C GLY A 123 27.37 -19.66 14.11
N LYS A 124 28.49 -19.09 14.60
CA LYS A 124 28.75 -18.95 16.03
C LYS A 124 28.28 -17.57 16.48
N GLY A 125 27.38 -17.50 17.43
CA GLY A 125 26.92 -16.24 17.99
C GLY A 125 25.41 -16.07 17.97
N HIS A 126 24.98 -14.80 17.95
CA HIS A 126 23.55 -14.48 17.94
C HIS A 126 22.92 -14.74 16.57
N VAL A 127 21.73 -15.34 16.58
CA VAL A 127 20.93 -15.56 15.35
C VAL A 127 20.59 -14.21 14.73
N PRO A 128 20.86 -14.00 13.42
CA PRO A 128 20.52 -12.74 12.76
C PRO A 128 19.02 -12.44 12.83
N ALA A 129 18.69 -11.17 13.00
CA ALA A 129 17.29 -10.71 12.89
C ALA A 129 16.82 -10.74 11.42
N GLY A 130 15.52 -10.91 11.22
CA GLY A 130 14.91 -10.88 9.89
C GLY A 130 14.41 -12.23 9.41
N GLY A 131 14.12 -12.30 8.12
CA GLY A 131 13.53 -13.49 7.50
C GLY A 131 13.91 -13.63 6.04
N PHE A 132 13.27 -14.58 5.39
CA PHE A 132 13.43 -14.83 3.97
C PHE A 132 12.19 -14.38 3.20
N ILE A 133 12.41 -13.79 2.03
CA ILE A 133 11.36 -13.32 1.13
C ILE A 133 11.58 -13.93 -0.27
N ALA A 134 10.52 -14.47 -0.85
CA ALA A 134 10.58 -15.05 -2.19
C ALA A 134 10.69 -14.02 -3.31
N MET A 135 10.28 -12.76 -3.04
CA MET A 135 10.44 -11.65 -3.99
C MET A 135 11.92 -11.29 -4.12
N ALA A 136 12.47 -11.38 -5.32
CA ALA A 136 13.80 -10.83 -5.61
C ALA A 136 13.79 -9.31 -5.46
N PRO A 137 14.95 -8.63 -5.23
CA PRO A 137 15.03 -7.19 -5.17
C PRO A 137 14.38 -6.55 -6.41
N PRO A 138 13.23 -5.85 -6.27
CA PRO A 138 12.48 -5.38 -7.43
C PRO A 138 12.98 -4.04 -7.97
N LEU A 139 13.75 -3.31 -7.17
CA LEU A 139 14.23 -1.97 -7.46
C LEU A 139 15.74 -1.97 -7.71
N GLU A 140 16.15 -1.21 -8.71
CA GLU A 140 17.55 -1.05 -9.09
C GLU A 140 17.82 0.41 -9.46
N ALA A 141 18.92 0.97 -8.97
CA ALA A 141 19.28 2.36 -9.25
C ALA A 141 19.45 2.58 -10.77
N ASN A 142 18.93 3.70 -11.25
CA ASN A 142 18.99 4.14 -12.66
C ASN A 142 18.27 3.23 -13.66
N LYS A 143 17.43 2.31 -13.22
CA LYS A 143 16.65 1.43 -14.11
C LYS A 143 15.44 2.13 -14.74
N VAL A 144 14.93 3.15 -14.09
CA VAL A 144 13.79 3.97 -14.55
C VAL A 144 14.28 5.37 -14.86
N THR A 145 13.80 5.99 -15.94
CA THR A 145 14.03 7.40 -16.22
C THR A 145 12.77 8.21 -15.89
N PHE A 146 12.94 9.25 -15.08
CA PHE A 146 11.84 10.17 -14.76
C PHE A 146 11.85 11.34 -15.73
N ASP A 147 10.67 11.71 -16.27
CA ASP A 147 10.52 12.78 -17.28
C ASP A 147 10.86 14.17 -16.72
N ASP A 148 10.80 14.34 -15.41
CA ASP A 148 11.13 15.60 -14.72
C ASP A 148 12.62 15.77 -14.38
N GLY A 149 13.48 14.82 -14.81
CA GLY A 149 14.92 14.82 -14.55
C GLY A 149 15.31 14.42 -13.13
N THR A 150 14.36 13.94 -12.29
CA THR A 150 14.65 13.42 -10.97
C THR A 150 15.60 12.21 -11.08
N LYS A 151 16.61 12.14 -10.20
CA LYS A 151 17.54 11.01 -10.18
C LYS A 151 16.83 9.75 -9.71
N SER A 152 16.90 8.70 -10.52
CA SER A 152 16.29 7.39 -10.24
C SER A 152 17.17 6.56 -9.30
N THR A 153 17.32 7.03 -8.05
CA THR A 153 17.98 6.27 -7.00
C THR A 153 17.04 5.20 -6.46
N LEU A 154 17.59 4.15 -5.85
CA LEU A 154 16.80 3.12 -5.16
C LEU A 154 15.91 3.74 -4.09
N ASP A 155 16.41 4.71 -3.32
CA ASP A 155 15.67 5.46 -2.31
C ASP A 155 14.46 6.21 -2.91
N GLN A 156 14.69 6.93 -4.04
CA GLN A 156 13.61 7.67 -4.70
C GLN A 156 12.54 6.73 -5.24
N GLN A 157 12.93 5.66 -5.94
CA GLN A 157 11.99 4.66 -6.45
C GLN A 157 11.18 4.01 -5.31
N ALA A 158 11.83 3.66 -4.20
CA ALA A 158 11.15 3.09 -3.04
C ALA A 158 10.15 4.07 -2.42
N LYS A 159 10.50 5.35 -2.29
CA LYS A 159 9.58 6.38 -1.79
C LYS A 159 8.36 6.57 -2.69
N ASP A 160 8.55 6.57 -4.00
CA ASP A 160 7.47 6.78 -4.97
C ASP A 160 6.49 5.62 -4.96
N VAL A 161 6.98 4.38 -5.00
CA VAL A 161 6.09 3.21 -4.96
C VAL A 161 5.38 3.08 -3.61
N VAL A 162 6.04 3.40 -2.50
CA VAL A 162 5.43 3.38 -1.17
C VAL A 162 4.35 4.47 -1.05
N ALA A 163 4.60 5.67 -1.59
CA ALA A 163 3.60 6.74 -1.63
C ALA A 163 2.37 6.33 -2.45
N PHE A 164 2.58 5.67 -3.60
CA PHE A 164 1.50 5.12 -4.42
C PHE A 164 0.70 4.05 -3.64
N LEU A 165 1.36 3.09 -3.00
CA LEU A 165 0.70 2.04 -2.24
C LEU A 165 -0.05 2.58 -1.02
N ALA A 166 0.47 3.62 -0.37
CA ALA A 166 -0.21 4.31 0.72
C ALA A 166 -1.49 5.01 0.23
N TRP A 167 -1.42 5.67 -0.93
CA TRP A 167 -2.59 6.27 -1.57
C TRP A 167 -3.60 5.20 -2.02
N ALA A 168 -3.15 4.14 -2.67
CA ALA A 168 -4.02 3.04 -3.11
C ALA A 168 -4.78 2.38 -1.94
N SER A 169 -4.10 2.24 -0.79
CA SER A 169 -4.71 1.69 0.42
C SER A 169 -5.74 2.62 1.07
N GLU A 170 -5.60 3.93 0.89
CA GLU A 170 -6.49 4.92 1.52
C GLU A 170 -6.55 6.23 0.71
N PRO A 171 -7.20 6.24 -0.46
CA PRO A 171 -7.25 7.42 -1.33
C PRO A 171 -7.99 8.61 -0.68
N LYS A 172 -8.88 8.36 0.28
CA LYS A 172 -9.62 9.39 1.04
C LYS A 172 -9.02 9.73 2.40
N GLN A 173 -7.74 9.44 2.64
CA GLN A 173 -7.10 9.67 3.93
C GLN A 173 -7.18 11.13 4.39
N THR A 174 -6.97 12.08 3.49
CA THR A 174 -7.01 13.51 3.80
C THR A 174 -8.41 13.95 4.21
N GLU A 175 -9.44 13.56 3.46
CA GLU A 175 -10.84 13.85 3.78
C GLU A 175 -11.25 13.27 5.14
N ARG A 176 -10.87 12.01 5.39
CA ARG A 176 -11.14 11.35 6.67
C ARG A 176 -10.48 12.06 7.85
N LYS A 177 -9.23 12.52 7.70
CA LYS A 177 -8.53 13.27 8.75
C LYS A 177 -9.19 14.62 9.02
N GLN A 178 -9.58 15.35 7.98
CA GLN A 178 -10.28 16.64 8.12
C GLN A 178 -11.63 16.46 8.82
N PHE A 179 -12.43 15.48 8.38
CA PHE A 179 -13.69 15.15 9.02
C PHE A 179 -13.49 14.72 10.49
N GLY A 180 -12.46 13.93 10.78
CA GLY A 180 -12.12 13.50 12.14
C GLY A 180 -11.81 14.67 13.07
N VAL A 181 -11.06 15.66 12.62
CA VAL A 181 -10.79 16.87 13.40
C VAL A 181 -12.07 17.66 13.68
N ALA A 182 -12.92 17.85 12.66
CA ALA A 182 -14.20 18.54 12.83
C ALA A 182 -15.12 17.79 13.82
N ALA A 183 -15.18 16.45 13.71
CA ALA A 183 -15.96 15.62 14.64
C ALA A 183 -15.43 15.71 16.08
N MET A 184 -14.11 15.73 16.29
CA MET A 184 -13.54 15.89 17.62
C MET A 184 -13.89 17.25 18.24
N ILE A 185 -13.80 18.34 17.48
CA ILE A 185 -14.19 19.68 17.94
C ILE A 185 -15.67 19.70 18.33
N TYR A 186 -16.53 19.16 17.47
CA TYR A 186 -17.96 19.05 17.76
C TYR A 186 -18.23 18.28 19.06
N LEU A 187 -17.61 17.11 19.24
CA LEU A 187 -17.79 16.28 20.45
C LEU A 187 -17.29 17.00 21.72
N LEU A 188 -16.19 17.74 21.65
CA LEU A 188 -15.70 18.54 22.79
C LEU A 188 -16.70 19.63 23.18
N ILE A 189 -17.24 20.36 22.20
CA ILE A 189 -18.26 21.39 22.46
C ILE A 189 -19.52 20.73 23.06
N PHE A 190 -19.97 19.63 22.48
CA PHE A 190 -21.15 18.88 22.95
C PHE A 190 -20.96 18.37 24.37
N ALA A 191 -19.80 17.78 24.68
CA ALA A 191 -19.47 17.35 26.04
C ALA A 191 -19.46 18.51 27.04
N GLY A 192 -18.92 19.67 26.64
CA GLY A 192 -18.96 20.88 27.44
C GLY A 192 -20.40 21.36 27.76
N LEU A 193 -21.26 21.37 26.74
CA LEU A 193 -22.67 21.71 26.91
C LEU A 193 -23.40 20.73 27.84
N LEU A 194 -23.16 19.44 27.67
CA LEU A 194 -23.73 18.41 28.56
C LEU A 194 -23.24 18.59 30.01
N TRP A 195 -21.96 18.87 30.19
CA TRP A 195 -21.38 19.11 31.52
C TRP A 195 -22.00 20.35 32.20
N VAL A 196 -22.15 21.44 31.48
CA VAL A 196 -22.82 22.65 31.99
C VAL A 196 -24.28 22.37 32.35
N SER A 197 -25.01 21.66 31.47
CA SER A 197 -26.40 21.26 31.67
C SER A 197 -26.53 20.36 32.90
N TYR A 198 -25.68 19.36 33.03
CA TYR A 198 -25.61 18.49 34.19
C TYR A 198 -25.39 19.29 35.48
N ARG A 199 -24.37 20.14 35.54
CA ARG A 199 -24.10 20.97 36.72
C ARG A 199 -25.28 21.92 37.04
N ARG A 200 -25.99 22.41 36.06
CA ARG A 200 -27.12 23.33 36.25
C ARG A 200 -28.33 22.58 36.84
N ILE A 201 -28.63 21.39 36.36
CA ILE A 201 -29.74 20.54 36.84
C ILE A 201 -29.49 20.10 38.30
N TRP A 202 -28.29 19.62 38.60
CA TRP A 202 -27.97 19.02 39.89
C TRP A 202 -27.50 20.06 40.94
N ARG A 203 -27.40 21.34 40.61
CA ARG A 203 -26.95 22.37 41.53
C ARG A 203 -27.84 22.56 42.77
N ASN A 204 -29.13 22.30 42.64
CA ASN A 204 -30.13 22.55 43.69
C ASN A 204 -30.71 21.26 44.25
N VAL A 205 -30.15 20.10 43.92
CA VAL A 205 -30.56 18.79 44.52
C VAL A 205 -29.78 18.61 45.79
N ALA A 206 -30.50 18.60 46.94
CA ALA A 206 -29.91 18.24 48.22
C ALA A 206 -29.60 16.75 48.25
N HIS A 207 -28.39 16.39 48.65
CA HIS A 207 -27.95 15.00 48.90
C HIS A 207 -28.12 14.67 50.37
#